data_d2114c542e397a7723c33e3dd8a24e0a
#
_entry.id   d2114c542e397a7723c33e3dd8a24e0a
#
_cell.length_a   1.000
_cell.length_b   1.000
_cell.length_c   1.000
_cell.angle_alpha   90.00
_cell.angle_beta   90.00
_cell.angle_gamma   90.00
#
_symmetry.space_group_name_H-M   'P 1'
#
loop_
_entity.id
_entity.type
_entity.pdbx_description
1 polymer ?
#
loop_
_entity_poly.entity_id
_entity_poly.type
_entity_poly.pdbx_seq_one_letter_code
_entity_poly.pdbx_strand_id
1 'polypeptide(L)'
;MISPQAFVHPNAQVAEGVTIEAFAFVDDNVTIGSGTWVGPNATILNGSRIGKDCKIFSGAVIGGMPQDLKYDGEPSTAVVGDRTVVRECVTINRGTADRMVTKVGSDCLLMAYTHLAHDVWVGNHVIIANSGNIAGHVTIEDWVIIEGMVGVQQFVTVGQHA
;
A
#
# COMPACT_ATOMS: atom_id res chain seq x y z
N MET A 1 6.84 -10.59 16.42
CA MET A 1 5.78 -11.07 17.34
C MET A 1 4.44 -11.06 16.61
N ILE A 2 3.69 -12.16 16.62
CA ILE A 2 2.36 -12.24 15.96
C ILE A 2 1.31 -12.45 17.06
N SER A 3 0.32 -11.60 17.13
CA SER A 3 -0.80 -11.72 18.06
C SER A 3 -1.58 -13.02 17.79
N PRO A 4 -1.99 -13.77 18.82
CA PRO A 4 -2.84 -14.96 18.64
C PRO A 4 -4.23 -14.64 18.10
N GLN A 5 -4.63 -13.38 18.11
CA GLN A 5 -5.90 -12.89 17.55
C GLN A 5 -5.76 -12.36 16.12
N ALA A 6 -4.55 -12.36 15.55
CA ALA A 6 -4.35 -12.05 14.15
C ALA A 6 -4.58 -13.29 13.30
N PHE A 7 -5.09 -13.11 12.08
CA PHE A 7 -5.09 -14.15 11.08
C PHE A 7 -3.90 -13.95 10.14
N VAL A 8 -3.04 -14.95 10.03
CA VAL A 8 -1.95 -14.95 9.07
C VAL A 8 -2.01 -16.27 8.30
N HIS A 9 -2.21 -16.16 6.98
CA HIS A 9 -2.31 -17.35 6.12
C HIS A 9 -0.99 -18.14 6.15
N PRO A 10 -1.02 -19.47 6.19
CA PRO A 10 0.20 -20.31 6.27
C PRO A 10 1.20 -20.09 5.13
N ASN A 11 0.73 -19.66 3.96
CA ASN A 11 1.57 -19.37 2.79
C ASN A 11 2.12 -17.93 2.78
N ALA A 12 1.74 -17.08 3.73
CA ALA A 12 2.32 -15.75 3.84
C ALA A 12 3.79 -15.84 4.27
N GLN A 13 4.64 -15.06 3.64
CA GLN A 13 6.06 -14.99 3.95
C GLN A 13 6.32 -13.80 4.87
N VAL A 14 6.35 -14.05 6.16
CA VAL A 14 6.58 -13.03 7.19
C VAL A 14 8.01 -13.16 7.70
N ALA A 15 8.81 -12.12 7.48
CA ALA A 15 10.21 -12.11 7.87
C ALA A 15 10.40 -12.02 9.40
N GLU A 16 11.63 -12.26 9.86
CA GLU A 16 11.99 -12.11 11.26
C GLU A 16 11.83 -10.65 11.74
N GLY A 17 11.45 -10.47 13.00
CA GLY A 17 11.27 -9.15 13.61
C GLY A 17 9.98 -8.43 13.24
N VAL A 18 9.11 -9.04 12.44
CA VAL A 18 7.79 -8.46 12.14
C VAL A 18 6.88 -8.57 13.36
N THR A 19 6.12 -7.50 13.60
CA THR A 19 5.04 -7.48 14.59
C THR A 19 3.69 -7.38 13.88
N ILE A 20 2.76 -8.29 14.21
CA ILE A 20 1.38 -8.26 13.69
C ILE A 20 0.43 -8.21 14.89
N GLU A 21 -0.34 -7.13 14.97
CA GLU A 21 -1.23 -6.86 16.08
C GLU A 21 -2.58 -7.62 15.96
N ALA A 22 -3.36 -7.55 17.03
CA ALA A 22 -4.65 -8.24 17.11
C ALA A 22 -5.61 -7.83 15.98
N PHE A 23 -6.35 -8.81 15.46
CA PHE A 23 -7.38 -8.64 14.42
C PHE A 23 -6.84 -8.16 13.07
N ALA A 24 -5.51 -8.12 12.88
CA ALA A 24 -4.95 -7.96 11.55
C ALA A 24 -5.21 -9.21 10.71
N PHE A 25 -5.42 -9.01 9.41
CA PHE A 25 -5.61 -10.08 8.44
C PHE A 25 -4.50 -10.04 7.39
N VAL A 26 -3.79 -11.15 7.25
CA VAL A 26 -2.73 -11.34 6.24
C VAL A 26 -3.07 -12.55 5.39
N ASP A 27 -3.32 -12.32 4.11
CA ASP A 27 -3.76 -13.32 3.15
C ASP A 27 -2.61 -14.19 2.62
N ASP A 28 -2.92 -15.16 1.78
CA ASP A 28 -1.92 -15.94 1.05
C ASP A 28 -1.13 -15.06 0.06
N ASN A 29 -0.02 -15.57 -0.48
CA ASN A 29 0.81 -14.84 -1.46
C ASN A 29 1.16 -13.40 -1.03
N VAL A 30 1.35 -13.18 0.28
CA VAL A 30 1.81 -11.91 0.88
C VAL A 30 3.26 -12.07 1.31
N THR A 31 4.09 -11.04 1.12
CA THR A 31 5.41 -10.94 1.73
C THR A 31 5.52 -9.71 2.60
N ILE A 32 6.09 -9.84 3.81
CA ILE A 32 6.32 -8.73 4.76
C ILE A 32 7.78 -8.76 5.19
N GLY A 33 8.49 -7.68 4.90
CA GLY A 33 9.90 -7.50 5.24
C GLY A 33 10.15 -7.30 6.74
N SER A 34 11.38 -7.58 7.16
CA SER A 34 11.81 -7.53 8.56
C SER A 34 11.56 -6.18 9.22
N GLY A 35 11.29 -6.18 10.51
CA GLY A 35 11.09 -4.97 11.32
C GLY A 35 9.75 -4.26 11.09
N THR A 36 8.94 -4.71 10.14
CA THR A 36 7.64 -4.09 9.83
C THR A 36 6.63 -4.34 10.94
N TRP A 37 5.87 -3.31 11.27
CA TRP A 37 4.75 -3.35 12.20
C TRP A 37 3.42 -3.27 11.44
N VAL A 38 2.56 -4.24 11.66
CA VAL A 38 1.19 -4.31 11.12
C VAL A 38 0.23 -4.09 12.29
N GLY A 39 -0.41 -2.96 12.31
CA GLY A 39 -1.33 -2.53 13.37
C GLY A 39 -2.64 -3.31 13.42
N PRO A 40 -3.41 -3.14 14.49
CA PRO A 40 -4.67 -3.86 14.67
C PRO A 40 -5.68 -3.53 13.57
N ASN A 41 -6.47 -4.53 13.15
CA ASN A 41 -7.46 -4.41 12.08
C ASN A 41 -6.91 -3.96 10.73
N ALA A 42 -5.61 -4.02 10.49
CA ALA A 42 -5.05 -3.83 9.15
C ALA A 42 -5.29 -5.08 8.30
N THR A 43 -5.51 -4.90 7.00
CA THR A 43 -5.81 -5.97 6.05
C THR A 43 -4.78 -5.98 4.92
N ILE A 44 -3.99 -7.03 4.83
CA ILE A 44 -2.98 -7.22 3.79
C ILE A 44 -3.45 -8.36 2.90
N LEU A 45 -3.89 -8.03 1.70
CA LEU A 45 -4.51 -8.97 0.76
C LEU A 45 -3.49 -9.60 -0.20
N ASN A 46 -3.93 -10.67 -0.84
CA ASN A 46 -3.16 -11.43 -1.83
C ASN A 46 -2.46 -10.50 -2.86
N GLY A 47 -1.22 -10.82 -3.18
CA GLY A 47 -0.41 -10.03 -4.11
C GLY A 47 0.32 -8.84 -3.47
N SER A 48 0.20 -8.63 -2.15
CA SER A 48 0.90 -7.55 -1.46
C SER A 48 2.36 -7.90 -1.18
N ARG A 49 3.24 -6.92 -1.36
CA ARG A 49 4.67 -6.99 -1.09
C ARG A 49 5.06 -5.79 -0.24
N ILE A 50 5.23 -6.01 1.05
CA ILE A 50 5.57 -4.95 2.02
C ILE A 50 7.08 -5.03 2.32
N GLY A 51 7.76 -3.90 2.23
CA GLY A 51 9.18 -3.76 2.52
C GLY A 51 9.52 -3.91 4.00
N LYS A 52 10.75 -3.51 4.35
CA LYS A 52 11.31 -3.56 5.71
C LYS A 52 10.93 -2.29 6.49
N ASP A 53 10.85 -2.43 7.81
CA ASP A 53 10.70 -1.33 8.74
C ASP A 53 9.49 -0.40 8.43
N CYS A 54 8.48 -0.95 7.76
CA CYS A 54 7.23 -0.25 7.47
C CYS A 54 6.32 -0.17 8.69
N LYS A 55 5.41 0.80 8.70
CA LYS A 55 4.35 0.91 9.70
C LYS A 55 3.00 0.96 9.00
N ILE A 56 2.18 -0.06 9.20
CA ILE A 56 0.84 -0.17 8.61
C ILE A 56 -0.18 0.01 9.72
N PHE A 57 -0.93 1.11 9.69
CA PHE A 57 -1.84 1.48 10.76
C PHE A 57 -3.23 0.83 10.60
N SER A 58 -4.03 0.98 11.66
CA SER A 58 -5.34 0.37 11.80
C SER A 58 -6.28 0.70 10.63
N GLY A 59 -6.98 -0.31 10.14
CA GLY A 59 -7.96 -0.17 9.05
C GLY A 59 -7.36 0.06 7.66
N ALA A 60 -6.04 0.11 7.52
CA ALA A 60 -5.41 0.16 6.20
C ALA A 60 -5.69 -1.14 5.42
N VAL A 61 -5.95 -1.03 4.12
CA VAL A 61 -6.16 -2.15 3.21
C VAL A 61 -5.16 -2.09 2.08
N ILE A 62 -4.23 -3.03 2.03
CA ILE A 62 -3.22 -3.12 0.98
C ILE A 62 -3.48 -4.33 0.10
N GLY A 63 -3.41 -4.16 -1.22
CA GLY A 63 -3.65 -5.23 -2.18
C GLY A 63 -5.12 -5.42 -2.54
N GLY A 64 -5.97 -4.42 -2.27
CA GLY A 64 -7.37 -4.46 -2.67
C GLY A 64 -7.55 -4.68 -4.17
N MET A 65 -8.63 -5.36 -4.55
CA MET A 65 -8.99 -5.55 -5.95
C MET A 65 -9.16 -4.19 -6.65
N PRO A 66 -8.63 -4.02 -7.87
CA PRO A 66 -8.85 -2.80 -8.64
C PRO A 66 -10.31 -2.42 -8.79
N GLN A 67 -10.61 -1.13 -8.66
CA GLN A 67 -11.94 -0.58 -8.92
C GLN A 67 -12.09 -0.21 -10.42
N ASP A 68 -11.68 -1.12 -11.28
CA ASP A 68 -11.75 -0.99 -12.74
C ASP A 68 -12.63 -2.11 -13.29
N LEU A 69 -13.66 -1.74 -14.05
CA LEU A 69 -14.60 -2.70 -14.67
C LEU A 69 -13.92 -3.64 -15.68
N LYS A 70 -12.71 -3.32 -16.13
CA LYS A 70 -11.92 -4.17 -17.06
C LYS A 70 -11.07 -5.21 -16.31
N TYR A 71 -10.95 -5.11 -14.99
CA TYR A 71 -10.16 -6.06 -14.21
C TYR A 71 -10.82 -7.45 -14.27
N ASP A 72 -10.06 -8.45 -14.71
CA ASP A 72 -10.53 -9.84 -14.91
C ASP A 72 -9.75 -10.86 -14.04
N GLY A 73 -9.23 -10.42 -12.90
CA GLY A 73 -8.55 -11.31 -11.95
C GLY A 73 -7.06 -11.51 -12.23
N GLU A 74 -6.41 -10.61 -12.92
CA GLU A 74 -4.97 -10.69 -13.21
C GLU A 74 -4.15 -10.86 -11.92
N PRO A 75 -3.08 -11.69 -11.92
CA PRO A 75 -2.23 -11.92 -10.76
C PRO A 75 -1.31 -10.72 -10.47
N SER A 76 -1.89 -9.54 -10.41
CA SER A 76 -1.18 -8.28 -10.18
C SER A 76 -0.81 -8.08 -8.71
N THR A 77 0.03 -7.11 -8.43
CA THR A 77 0.59 -6.86 -7.11
C THR A 77 0.39 -5.42 -6.63
N ALA A 78 0.51 -5.26 -5.31
CA ALA A 78 0.67 -3.97 -4.64
C ALA A 78 1.98 -4.00 -3.86
N VAL A 79 2.86 -3.05 -4.12
CA VAL A 79 4.21 -2.99 -3.53
C VAL A 79 4.36 -1.75 -2.67
N VAL A 80 4.84 -1.91 -1.45
CA VAL A 80 5.19 -0.83 -0.53
C VAL A 80 6.67 -0.95 -0.19
N GLY A 81 7.45 0.07 -0.51
CA GLY A 81 8.89 0.12 -0.24
C GLY A 81 9.22 0.28 1.24
N ASP A 82 10.50 0.16 1.56
CA ASP A 82 11.02 0.15 2.93
C ASP A 82 10.74 1.45 3.70
N ARG A 83 10.59 1.37 5.02
CA ARG A 83 10.40 2.50 5.95
C ARG A 83 9.22 3.41 5.62
N THR A 84 8.31 2.95 4.77
CA THR A 84 7.09 3.68 4.42
C THR A 84 6.05 3.52 5.50
N VAL A 85 5.38 4.64 5.80
CA VAL A 85 4.31 4.72 6.79
C VAL A 85 2.96 4.81 6.07
N VAL A 86 2.10 3.84 6.31
CA VAL A 86 0.73 3.76 5.78
C VAL A 86 -0.23 3.98 6.94
N ARG A 87 -0.85 5.16 7.00
CA ARG A 87 -1.71 5.56 8.11
C ARG A 87 -3.11 4.93 8.03
N GLU A 88 -3.94 5.31 8.98
CA GLU A 88 -5.25 4.71 9.21
C GLU A 88 -6.14 4.77 7.97
N CYS A 89 -6.80 3.68 7.67
CA CYS A 89 -7.80 3.57 6.60
C CYS A 89 -7.27 3.96 5.20
N VAL A 90 -5.98 3.92 4.99
CA VAL A 90 -5.39 4.03 3.64
C VAL A 90 -5.78 2.81 2.82
N THR A 91 -6.11 3.01 1.55
CA THR A 91 -6.38 1.90 0.62
C THR A 91 -5.43 1.93 -0.57
N ILE A 92 -4.82 0.78 -0.88
CA ILE A 92 -3.92 0.60 -2.03
C ILE A 92 -4.44 -0.57 -2.85
N ASN A 93 -4.95 -0.30 -4.05
CA ASN A 93 -5.38 -1.36 -4.96
C ASN A 93 -4.18 -2.02 -5.65
N ARG A 94 -4.33 -3.27 -6.09
CA ARG A 94 -3.37 -3.94 -6.97
C ARG A 94 -3.37 -3.31 -8.37
N GLY A 95 -2.39 -3.65 -9.20
CA GLY A 95 -2.38 -3.26 -10.60
C GLY A 95 -3.44 -3.98 -11.44
N THR A 96 -3.59 -3.56 -12.68
CA THR A 96 -4.36 -4.24 -13.73
C THR A 96 -3.43 -4.85 -14.77
N ALA A 97 -3.97 -5.41 -15.85
CA ALA A 97 -3.20 -5.95 -16.96
C ALA A 97 -2.20 -4.97 -17.58
N ASP A 98 -2.37 -3.67 -17.39
CA ASP A 98 -1.53 -2.64 -18.00
C ASP A 98 -0.12 -2.60 -17.36
N ARG A 99 -0.03 -2.35 -16.05
CA ARG A 99 1.27 -2.30 -15.34
C ARG A 99 1.52 -3.51 -14.44
N MET A 100 0.50 -4.30 -14.16
CA MET A 100 0.55 -5.45 -13.26
C MET A 100 0.96 -5.12 -11.82
N VAL A 101 1.17 -3.83 -11.50
CA VAL A 101 1.63 -3.40 -10.18
C VAL A 101 1.20 -1.98 -9.85
N THR A 102 0.69 -1.79 -8.65
CA THR A 102 0.63 -0.49 -7.98
C THR A 102 1.82 -0.42 -7.02
N LYS A 103 2.61 0.64 -7.08
CA LYS A 103 3.89 0.73 -6.36
C LYS A 103 4.00 2.02 -5.56
N VAL A 104 4.37 1.89 -4.31
CA VAL A 104 4.83 2.98 -3.43
C VAL A 104 6.30 2.77 -3.13
N GLY A 105 7.09 3.81 -3.27
CA GLY A 105 8.51 3.80 -2.95
C GLY A 105 8.82 3.69 -1.46
N SER A 106 10.06 3.93 -1.11
CA SER A 106 10.57 3.90 0.27
C SER A 106 10.48 5.28 0.93
N ASP A 107 10.50 5.31 2.26
CA ASP A 107 10.52 6.55 3.06
C ASP A 107 9.32 7.47 2.79
N CYS A 108 8.18 6.91 2.39
CA CYS A 108 6.96 7.66 2.10
C CYS A 108 6.06 7.76 3.34
N LEU A 109 5.18 8.76 3.34
CA LEU A 109 4.09 8.91 4.30
C LEU A 109 2.76 9.03 3.56
N LEU A 110 1.91 8.02 3.69
CA LEU A 110 0.53 8.06 3.24
C LEU A 110 -0.34 8.34 4.46
N MET A 111 -0.87 9.57 4.55
CA MET A 111 -1.70 9.96 5.70
C MET A 111 -3.09 9.33 5.62
N ALA A 112 -3.84 9.42 6.72
CA ALA A 112 -5.11 8.73 6.88
C ALA A 112 -6.10 9.01 5.74
N TYR A 113 -6.81 7.95 5.33
CA TYR A 113 -7.81 7.94 4.25
C TYR A 113 -7.27 8.23 2.85
N THR A 114 -5.95 8.19 2.63
CA THR A 114 -5.38 8.25 1.28
C THR A 114 -5.82 7.04 0.47
N HIS A 115 -6.16 7.24 -0.80
CA HIS A 115 -6.48 6.17 -1.75
C HIS A 115 -5.49 6.17 -2.91
N LEU A 116 -4.88 5.02 -3.18
CA LEU A 116 -4.11 4.76 -4.39
C LEU A 116 -4.85 3.73 -5.25
N ALA A 117 -5.32 4.16 -6.41
CA ALA A 117 -5.96 3.27 -7.37
C ALA A 117 -4.93 2.36 -8.07
N HIS A 118 -5.43 1.48 -8.93
CA HIS A 118 -4.62 0.54 -9.70
C HIS A 118 -3.56 1.23 -10.58
N ASP A 119 -2.43 0.57 -10.74
CA ASP A 119 -1.33 1.01 -11.63
C ASP A 119 -0.73 2.39 -11.29
N VAL A 120 -0.96 2.89 -10.07
CA VAL A 120 -0.30 4.09 -9.55
C VAL A 120 1.14 3.77 -9.19
N TRP A 121 2.07 4.62 -9.61
CA TRP A 121 3.47 4.57 -9.21
C TRP A 121 3.84 5.81 -8.41
N VAL A 122 4.26 5.59 -7.16
CA VAL A 122 4.74 6.62 -6.24
C VAL A 122 6.24 6.41 -6.00
N GLY A 123 7.03 7.45 -6.19
CA GLY A 123 8.46 7.47 -5.94
C GLY A 123 8.81 7.40 -4.45
N ASN A 124 10.05 7.75 -4.12
CA ASN A 124 10.56 7.75 -2.75
C ASN A 124 10.36 9.11 -2.07
N HIS A 125 10.33 9.13 -0.74
CA HIS A 125 10.22 10.35 0.07
C HIS A 125 8.97 11.20 -0.24
N VAL A 126 7.91 10.56 -0.71
CA VAL A 126 6.64 11.22 -1.06
C VAL A 126 5.75 11.31 0.17
N ILE A 127 5.07 12.45 0.32
CA ILE A 127 4.04 12.66 1.33
C ILE A 127 2.71 12.87 0.62
N ILE A 128 1.71 12.07 0.96
CA ILE A 128 0.32 12.30 0.53
C ILE A 128 -0.50 12.57 1.78
N ALA A 129 -0.99 13.80 1.89
CA ALA A 129 -1.74 14.24 3.06
C ALA A 129 -3.16 13.63 3.09
N ASN A 130 -3.87 13.85 4.21
CA ASN A 130 -5.15 13.21 4.49
C ASN A 130 -6.14 13.29 3.35
N SER A 131 -6.79 12.16 3.06
CA SER A 131 -7.82 12.05 2.02
C SER A 131 -7.35 12.42 0.62
N GLY A 132 -6.04 12.34 0.33
CA GLY A 132 -5.54 12.42 -1.03
C GLY A 132 -6.03 11.23 -1.86
N ASN A 133 -6.64 11.49 -3.02
CA ASN A 133 -7.20 10.46 -3.89
C ASN A 133 -6.44 10.41 -5.21
N ILE A 134 -5.70 9.36 -5.43
CA ILE A 134 -4.82 9.19 -6.60
C ILE A 134 -5.47 8.18 -7.54
N ALA A 135 -5.94 8.66 -8.69
CA ALA A 135 -6.60 7.82 -9.69
C ALA A 135 -5.61 6.89 -10.42
N GLY A 136 -6.12 5.94 -11.17
CA GLY A 136 -5.32 4.93 -11.85
C GLY A 136 -4.28 5.51 -12.82
N HIS A 137 -3.17 4.79 -12.99
CA HIS A 137 -2.07 5.13 -13.91
C HIS A 137 -1.32 6.43 -13.61
N VAL A 138 -1.57 7.08 -12.48
CA VAL A 138 -0.82 8.26 -12.05
C VAL A 138 0.62 7.87 -11.71
N THR A 139 1.55 8.73 -12.06
CA THR A 139 2.95 8.66 -11.63
C THR A 139 3.27 9.87 -10.76
N ILE A 140 3.76 9.62 -9.55
CA ILE A 140 4.23 10.64 -8.61
C ILE A 140 5.73 10.41 -8.44
N GLU A 141 6.55 11.39 -8.81
CA GLU A 141 7.99 11.26 -8.72
C GLU A 141 8.50 11.48 -7.29
N ASP A 142 9.81 11.37 -7.07
CA ASP A 142 10.42 11.48 -5.74
C ASP A 142 10.22 12.88 -5.13
N TRP A 143 10.12 12.94 -3.80
CA TRP A 143 10.07 14.19 -3.02
C TRP A 143 8.83 15.07 -3.27
N VAL A 144 7.76 14.50 -3.81
CA VAL A 144 6.49 15.21 -4.02
C VAL A 144 5.70 15.28 -2.72
N ILE A 145 5.00 16.40 -2.50
CA ILE A 145 4.01 16.56 -1.43
C ILE A 145 2.65 16.81 -2.05
N ILE A 146 1.72 15.90 -1.85
CA ILE A 146 0.31 16.09 -2.21
C ILE A 146 -0.43 16.54 -0.97
N GLU A 147 -1.03 17.72 -1.04
CA GLU A 147 -1.81 18.29 0.07
C GLU A 147 -3.13 17.54 0.33
N GLY A 148 -3.75 17.84 1.46
CA GLY A 148 -4.98 17.15 1.89
C GLY A 148 -6.15 17.38 0.95
N MET A 149 -7.00 16.35 0.80
CA MET A 149 -8.22 16.36 -0.03
C MET A 149 -7.99 16.64 -1.52
N VAL A 150 -6.76 16.46 -2.00
CA VAL A 150 -6.45 16.60 -3.44
C VAL A 150 -6.86 15.34 -4.19
N GLY A 151 -7.54 15.51 -5.31
CA GLY A 151 -7.78 14.45 -6.30
C GLY A 151 -6.83 14.60 -7.49
N VAL A 152 -6.06 13.56 -7.78
CA VAL A 152 -5.18 13.52 -8.96
C VAL A 152 -5.84 12.64 -10.01
N GLN A 153 -6.12 13.23 -11.19
CA GLN A 153 -6.80 12.55 -12.29
C GLN A 153 -5.91 11.46 -12.92
N GLN A 154 -6.54 10.47 -13.56
CA GLN A 154 -5.84 9.38 -14.26
C GLN A 154 -4.78 9.90 -15.25
N PHE A 155 -3.70 9.14 -15.38
CA PHE A 155 -2.59 9.37 -16.32
C PHE A 155 -1.77 10.65 -16.09
N VAL A 156 -2.03 11.38 -15.00
CA VAL A 156 -1.22 12.54 -14.62
C VAL A 156 0.15 12.08 -14.11
N THR A 157 1.17 12.85 -14.46
CA THR A 157 2.49 12.78 -13.83
C THR A 157 2.71 14.02 -12.97
N VAL A 158 3.02 13.81 -11.68
CA VAL A 158 3.45 14.87 -10.76
C VAL A 158 4.97 14.80 -10.68
N GLY A 159 5.63 15.86 -11.16
CA GLY A 159 7.08 15.91 -11.28
C GLY A 159 7.77 16.04 -9.92
N GLN A 160 9.04 15.68 -9.89
CA GLN A 160 9.89 15.70 -8.70
C GLN A 160 9.88 17.08 -7.99
N HIS A 161 9.81 17.05 -6.65
CA HIS A 161 9.77 18.24 -5.79
C HIS A 161 8.54 19.16 -5.99
N ALA A 162 7.46 18.69 -6.63
CA ALA A 162 6.20 19.43 -6.69
C ALA A 162 5.49 19.43 -5.33
#